data_ff808a6a276b01f232bc357d24fab7cc
#
_entry.id   ff808a6a276b01f232bc357d24fab7cc
#
_cell.length_a   1.000
_cell.length_b   1.000
_cell.length_c   1.000
_cell.angle_alpha   90.00
_cell.angle_beta   90.00
_cell.angle_gamma   90.00
#
_symmetry.space_group_name_H-M   'P 1'
#
loop_
_entity.id
_entity.type
_entity.pdbx_description
1 polymer ?
#
loop_
_entity_poly.entity_id
_entity_poly.type
_entity_poly.pdbx_seq_one_letter_code
_entity_poly.pdbx_strand_id
1 'polypeptide(L)'
;MIDYERWLEPWHALGVRRSPRLETLYAQVVARYREPHRHYHTMDHLDECFVRWAELRSHATHPADVELALWFHDAVYDTRRTDNEALSADLAREAMLGFGVAQDSARRVADLILVTRHAAEPVGPDAEALVDVDLSILGAAPARFDEYEGQVRREYSWVPEDIFRKRRTGILEQFLARDMLYSTALFRERYEPQARANLARSLAALK
;
A
#
# COMPACT_ATOMS: atom_id res chain seq x y z
N MET A 1 11.45 10.87 5.10
CA MET A 1 10.14 11.50 4.79
C MET A 1 10.07 11.77 3.31
N ILE A 2 9.06 11.22 2.64
CA ILE A 2 8.81 11.48 1.21
C ILE A 2 8.32 12.91 1.02
N ASP A 3 8.76 13.54 -0.08
CA ASP A 3 8.49 14.93 -0.40
C ASP A 3 8.13 15.12 -1.88
N TYR A 4 8.03 16.35 -2.30
CA TYR A 4 7.69 16.67 -3.69
C TYR A 4 8.78 16.23 -4.68
N GLU A 5 10.06 16.23 -4.32
CA GLU A 5 11.12 15.76 -5.22
C GLU A 5 11.02 14.24 -5.42
N ARG A 6 10.70 13.47 -4.37
CA ARG A 6 10.44 12.04 -4.48
C ARG A 6 9.19 11.73 -5.34
N TRP A 7 8.15 12.57 -5.24
CA TRP A 7 6.98 12.47 -6.12
C TRP A 7 7.34 12.67 -7.59
N LEU A 8 8.25 13.60 -7.90
CA LEU A 8 8.63 13.92 -9.29
C LEU A 8 9.39 12.78 -9.98
N GLU A 9 10.13 11.95 -9.25
CA GLU A 9 11.00 10.92 -9.84
C GLU A 9 10.26 9.99 -10.82
N PRO A 10 9.15 9.31 -10.44
CA PRO A 10 8.44 8.43 -11.35
C PRO A 10 7.80 9.19 -12.54
N TRP A 11 7.31 10.40 -12.31
CA TRP A 11 6.74 11.23 -13.38
C TRP A 11 7.80 11.61 -14.41
N HIS A 12 8.99 12.01 -13.97
CA HIS A 12 10.11 12.34 -14.85
C HIS A 12 10.55 11.10 -15.66
N ALA A 13 10.62 9.93 -15.04
CA ALA A 13 10.95 8.68 -15.72
C ALA A 13 9.94 8.32 -16.82
N LEU A 14 8.67 8.75 -16.68
CA LEU A 14 7.61 8.60 -17.67
C LEU A 14 7.48 9.80 -18.62
N GLY A 15 8.45 10.73 -18.63
CA GLY A 15 8.51 11.86 -19.55
C GLY A 15 7.68 13.08 -19.17
N VAL A 16 7.03 13.08 -18.00
CA VAL A 16 6.24 14.21 -17.50
C VAL A 16 7.17 15.22 -16.82
N ARG A 17 7.09 16.47 -17.24
CA ARG A 17 7.92 17.55 -16.66
C ARG A 17 7.22 18.21 -15.46
N ARG A 18 8.03 18.74 -14.55
CA ARG A 18 7.56 19.59 -13.45
C ARG A 18 6.66 20.70 -13.98
N SER A 19 5.52 20.91 -13.32
CA SER A 19 4.56 21.94 -13.68
C SER A 19 3.67 22.30 -12.49
N PRO A 20 3.07 23.51 -12.46
CA PRO A 20 2.11 23.88 -11.40
C PRO A 20 0.93 22.90 -11.29
N ARG A 21 0.50 22.32 -12.43
CA ARG A 21 -0.57 21.31 -12.42
C ARG A 21 -0.14 20.02 -11.72
N LEU A 22 1.10 19.58 -11.91
CA LEU A 22 1.64 18.38 -11.24
C LEU A 22 1.84 18.64 -9.73
N GLU A 23 2.24 19.85 -9.34
CA GLU A 23 2.32 20.26 -7.94
C GLU A 23 0.94 20.29 -7.28
N THR A 24 -0.08 20.77 -7.99
CA THR A 24 -1.47 20.72 -7.52
C THR A 24 -1.94 19.28 -7.30
N LEU A 25 -1.63 18.37 -8.21
CA LEU A 25 -1.96 16.94 -8.05
C LEU A 25 -1.25 16.33 -6.83
N TYR A 26 0.03 16.63 -6.64
CA TYR A 26 0.76 16.22 -5.44
C TYR A 26 0.08 16.68 -4.15
N ALA A 27 -0.27 17.97 -4.09
CA ALA A 27 -0.95 18.53 -2.94
C ALA A 27 -2.31 17.85 -2.67
N GLN A 28 -3.05 17.50 -3.73
CA GLN A 28 -4.31 16.77 -3.63
C GLN A 28 -4.11 15.34 -3.09
N VAL A 29 -3.11 14.60 -3.58
CA VAL A 29 -2.80 13.25 -3.10
C VAL A 29 -2.36 13.30 -1.64
N VAL A 30 -1.44 14.21 -1.28
CA VAL A 30 -1.00 14.39 0.11
C VAL A 30 -2.15 14.76 1.04
N ALA A 31 -3.08 15.63 0.59
CA ALA A 31 -4.25 16.00 1.39
C ALA A 31 -5.14 14.79 1.71
N ARG A 32 -5.28 13.82 0.77
CA ARG A 32 -6.03 12.58 1.00
C ARG A 32 -5.41 11.73 2.11
N TYR A 33 -4.09 11.55 2.11
CA TYR A 33 -3.37 10.81 3.18
C TYR A 33 -3.37 11.55 4.53
N ARG A 34 -3.84 12.81 4.59
CA ARG A 34 -3.98 13.61 5.82
C ARG A 34 -5.43 13.74 6.29
N GLU A 35 -6.35 13.00 5.71
CA GLU A 35 -7.75 12.99 6.14
C GLU A 35 -7.87 12.52 7.59
N PRO A 36 -8.70 13.18 8.42
CA PRO A 36 -8.69 12.98 9.89
C PRO A 36 -9.16 11.61 10.36
N HIS A 37 -9.81 10.82 9.51
CA HIS A 37 -10.25 9.48 9.81
C HIS A 37 -9.16 8.42 9.62
N ARG A 38 -8.03 8.78 8.99
CA ARG A 38 -6.88 7.90 8.77
C ARG A 38 -5.96 7.90 9.97
N HIS A 39 -5.55 6.73 10.40
CA HIS A 39 -4.61 6.56 11.51
C HIS A 39 -3.40 5.70 11.13
N TYR A 40 -3.60 4.71 10.27
CA TYR A 40 -2.53 3.91 9.67
C TYR A 40 -2.28 4.32 8.21
N HIS A 41 -3.32 4.41 7.37
CA HIS A 41 -3.21 4.71 5.93
C HIS A 41 -2.94 6.21 5.70
N THR A 42 -1.80 6.68 6.22
CA THR A 42 -1.34 8.08 6.24
C THR A 42 -0.06 8.25 5.44
N MET A 43 0.51 9.47 5.45
CA MET A 43 1.84 9.74 4.88
C MET A 43 2.95 8.91 5.54
N ASP A 44 2.79 8.50 6.80
CA ASP A 44 3.78 7.67 7.50
C ASP A 44 3.80 6.26 6.91
N HIS A 45 2.62 5.69 6.56
CA HIS A 45 2.54 4.43 5.82
C HIS A 45 3.24 4.52 4.46
N LEU A 46 3.01 5.60 3.70
CA LEU A 46 3.72 5.82 2.44
C LEU A 46 5.25 5.92 2.65
N ASP A 47 5.71 6.64 3.67
CA ASP A 47 7.14 6.72 4.01
C ASP A 47 7.72 5.32 4.28
N GLU A 48 7.03 4.50 5.07
CA GLU A 48 7.41 3.11 5.35
C GLU A 48 7.46 2.29 4.05
N CYS A 49 6.46 2.40 3.19
CA CYS A 49 6.43 1.75 1.88
C CYS A 49 7.64 2.16 1.03
N PHE A 50 7.96 3.44 0.92
CA PHE A 50 9.10 3.88 0.13
C PHE A 50 10.47 3.48 0.71
N VAL A 51 10.59 3.34 2.03
CA VAL A 51 11.78 2.75 2.66
C VAL A 51 11.95 1.29 2.23
N ARG A 52 10.88 0.50 2.24
CA ARG A 52 10.90 -0.90 1.82
C ARG A 52 11.04 -1.06 0.30
N TRP A 53 10.44 -0.16 -0.46
CA TRP A 53 10.59 -0.12 -1.91
C TRP A 53 12.05 0.00 -2.35
N ALA A 54 12.86 0.76 -1.63
CA ALA A 54 14.28 0.88 -1.95
C ALA A 54 15.01 -0.48 -1.93
N GLU A 55 14.54 -1.46 -1.17
CA GLU A 55 15.10 -2.81 -1.10
C GLU A 55 14.69 -3.68 -2.31
N LEU A 56 13.52 -3.41 -2.93
CA LEU A 56 12.95 -4.20 -4.03
C LEU A 56 12.97 -3.50 -5.38
N ARG A 57 13.43 -2.25 -5.47
CA ARG A 57 13.38 -1.45 -6.69
C ARG A 57 14.04 -2.14 -7.89
N SER A 58 15.14 -2.87 -7.67
CA SER A 58 15.84 -3.62 -8.70
C SER A 58 15.14 -4.93 -9.11
N HIS A 59 14.15 -5.38 -8.36
CA HIS A 59 13.33 -6.54 -8.69
C HIS A 59 12.28 -6.19 -9.77
N ALA A 60 11.79 -4.95 -9.77
CA ALA A 60 10.72 -4.52 -10.66
C ALA A 60 11.18 -4.34 -12.12
N THR A 61 10.30 -4.67 -13.04
CA THR A 61 10.47 -4.43 -14.48
C THR A 61 10.14 -2.98 -14.84
N HIS A 62 9.12 -2.39 -14.20
CA HIS A 62 8.66 -1.03 -14.45
C HIS A 62 8.66 -0.21 -13.14
N PRO A 63 9.84 0.13 -12.60
CA PRO A 63 9.93 0.74 -11.27
C PRO A 63 9.18 2.07 -11.14
N ALA A 64 9.08 2.87 -12.19
CA ALA A 64 8.31 4.11 -12.17
C ALA A 64 6.79 3.87 -12.04
N ASP A 65 6.28 2.80 -12.66
CA ASP A 65 4.87 2.42 -12.56
C ASP A 65 4.57 1.91 -11.13
N VAL A 66 5.46 1.12 -10.53
CA VAL A 66 5.32 0.67 -9.13
C VAL A 66 5.36 1.85 -8.17
N GLU A 67 6.25 2.81 -8.37
CA GLU A 67 6.33 4.01 -7.53
C GLU A 67 5.05 4.86 -7.61
N LEU A 68 4.47 5.02 -8.80
CA LEU A 68 3.18 5.68 -8.94
C LEU A 68 2.05 4.86 -8.30
N ALA A 69 2.07 3.54 -8.44
CA ALA A 69 1.10 2.70 -7.76
C ALA A 69 1.20 2.85 -6.23
N LEU A 70 2.40 2.93 -5.65
CA LEU A 70 2.59 3.22 -4.21
C LEU A 70 2.01 4.58 -3.82
N TRP A 71 2.22 5.64 -4.62
CA TRP A 71 1.65 6.94 -4.32
C TRP A 71 0.12 6.96 -4.32
N PHE A 72 -0.51 6.12 -5.13
CA PHE A 72 -1.96 6.19 -5.35
C PHE A 72 -2.76 5.06 -4.69
N HIS A 73 -2.14 3.94 -4.24
CA HIS A 73 -2.90 2.74 -3.86
C HIS A 73 -3.98 3.00 -2.81
N ASP A 74 -3.69 3.84 -1.83
CA ASP A 74 -4.61 4.25 -0.77
C ASP A 74 -5.05 5.72 -0.89
N ALA A 75 -4.91 6.33 -2.08
CA ALA A 75 -5.32 7.73 -2.26
C ALA A 75 -6.82 7.93 -2.02
N VAL A 76 -7.65 6.94 -2.27
CA VAL A 76 -9.04 6.88 -1.83
C VAL A 76 -9.14 5.85 -0.72
N TYR A 77 -9.56 6.26 0.47
CA TYR A 77 -9.69 5.38 1.62
C TYR A 77 -10.87 5.77 2.50
N ASP A 78 -11.89 4.95 2.52
CA ASP A 78 -13.06 5.05 3.38
C ASP A 78 -13.39 3.64 3.90
N THR A 79 -13.31 3.43 5.21
CA THR A 79 -13.55 2.14 5.87
C THR A 79 -15.00 1.62 5.73
N ARG A 80 -15.91 2.44 5.18
CA ARG A 80 -17.30 2.08 4.89
C ARG A 80 -17.52 1.60 3.46
N ARG A 81 -16.48 1.71 2.61
CA ARG A 81 -16.50 1.31 1.20
C ARG A 81 -15.81 -0.03 0.99
N THR A 82 -16.06 -0.64 -0.14
CA THR A 82 -15.43 -1.89 -0.60
C THR A 82 -14.75 -1.74 -1.96
N ASP A 83 -14.68 -0.52 -2.48
CA ASP A 83 -14.17 -0.19 -3.82
C ASP A 83 -13.06 0.87 -3.79
N ASN A 84 -12.39 1.04 -2.63
CA ASN A 84 -11.32 2.04 -2.43
C ASN A 84 -10.20 1.88 -3.46
N GLU A 85 -9.71 0.67 -3.68
CA GLU A 85 -8.63 0.38 -4.62
C GLU A 85 -9.07 0.63 -6.07
N ALA A 86 -10.35 0.39 -6.41
CA ALA A 86 -10.86 0.71 -7.74
C ALA A 86 -10.89 2.21 -7.99
N LEU A 87 -11.34 2.99 -7.01
CA LEU A 87 -11.37 4.45 -7.10
C LEU A 87 -9.96 5.05 -7.09
N SER A 88 -9.03 4.47 -6.33
CA SER A 88 -7.61 4.84 -6.34
C SER A 88 -6.96 4.55 -7.69
N ALA A 89 -7.26 3.39 -8.29
CA ALA A 89 -6.78 2.99 -9.61
C ALA A 89 -7.32 3.92 -10.71
N ASP A 90 -8.61 4.26 -10.66
CA ASP A 90 -9.21 5.21 -11.62
C ASP A 90 -8.60 6.60 -11.48
N LEU A 91 -8.41 7.09 -10.25
CA LEU A 91 -7.75 8.37 -9.97
C LEU A 91 -6.33 8.40 -10.56
N ALA A 92 -5.54 7.35 -10.34
CA ALA A 92 -4.18 7.26 -10.86
C ALA A 92 -4.17 7.26 -12.40
N ARG A 93 -5.01 6.41 -13.00
CA ARG A 93 -5.13 6.29 -14.46
C ARG A 93 -5.54 7.60 -15.12
N GLU A 94 -6.56 8.28 -14.59
CA GLU A 94 -7.02 9.57 -15.11
C GLU A 94 -5.95 10.65 -14.99
N ALA A 95 -5.26 10.70 -13.84
CA ALA A 95 -4.15 11.64 -13.64
C ALA A 95 -3.03 11.39 -14.66
N MET A 96 -2.57 10.14 -14.82
CA MET A 96 -1.48 9.79 -15.74
C MET A 96 -1.84 10.13 -17.18
N LEU A 97 -3.03 9.75 -17.65
CA LEU A 97 -3.51 10.10 -19.00
C LEU A 97 -3.64 11.61 -19.20
N GLY A 98 -4.12 12.32 -18.16
CA GLY A 98 -4.22 13.79 -18.19
C GLY A 98 -2.87 14.50 -18.30
N PHE A 99 -1.77 13.85 -17.93
CA PHE A 99 -0.40 14.35 -18.10
C PHE A 99 0.29 13.79 -19.36
N GLY A 100 -0.43 13.02 -20.19
CA GLY A 100 0.09 12.48 -21.45
C GLY A 100 0.99 11.25 -21.30
N VAL A 101 0.93 10.57 -20.15
CA VAL A 101 1.61 9.27 -19.98
C VAL A 101 0.97 8.24 -20.89
N ALA A 102 1.77 7.32 -21.42
CA ALA A 102 1.31 6.26 -22.32
C ALA A 102 0.21 5.40 -21.65
N GLN A 103 -0.81 5.04 -22.44
CA GLN A 103 -1.96 4.28 -21.98
C GLN A 103 -1.58 2.95 -21.32
N ASP A 104 -0.55 2.26 -21.84
CA ASP A 104 -0.08 0.99 -21.29
C ASP A 104 0.51 1.16 -19.88
N SER A 105 1.28 2.23 -19.62
CA SER A 105 1.80 2.55 -18.29
C SER A 105 0.66 2.90 -17.33
N ALA A 106 -0.28 3.76 -17.75
CA ALA A 106 -1.44 4.13 -16.93
C ALA A 106 -2.31 2.90 -16.59
N ARG A 107 -2.45 1.94 -17.52
CA ARG A 107 -3.15 0.67 -17.25
C ARG A 107 -2.38 -0.18 -16.25
N ARG A 108 -1.05 -0.38 -16.42
CA ARG A 108 -0.24 -1.15 -15.46
C ARG A 108 -0.33 -0.59 -14.06
N VAL A 109 -0.26 0.74 -13.89
CA VAL A 109 -0.41 1.37 -12.57
C VAL A 109 -1.78 1.08 -11.97
N ALA A 110 -2.85 1.20 -12.75
CA ALA A 110 -4.19 0.87 -12.29
C ALA A 110 -4.32 -0.61 -11.89
N ASP A 111 -3.78 -1.53 -12.70
CA ASP A 111 -3.78 -2.97 -12.41
C ASP A 111 -2.97 -3.27 -11.13
N LEU A 112 -1.81 -2.64 -10.94
CA LEU A 112 -0.99 -2.74 -9.74
C LEU A 112 -1.76 -2.27 -8.48
N ILE A 113 -2.47 -1.14 -8.55
CA ILE A 113 -3.30 -0.68 -7.43
C ILE A 113 -4.40 -1.69 -7.10
N LEU A 114 -5.03 -2.31 -8.09
CA LEU A 114 -6.06 -3.32 -7.86
C LEU A 114 -5.54 -4.58 -7.16
N VAL A 115 -4.26 -4.92 -7.32
CA VAL A 115 -3.65 -6.08 -6.62
C VAL A 115 -3.54 -5.86 -5.11
N THR A 116 -3.49 -4.61 -4.63
CA THR A 116 -3.45 -4.29 -3.19
C THR A 116 -4.75 -4.61 -2.43
N ARG A 117 -5.79 -5.09 -3.10
CA ARG A 117 -6.93 -5.75 -2.46
C ARG A 117 -6.56 -7.03 -1.73
N HIS A 118 -5.39 -7.59 -2.01
CA HIS A 118 -4.89 -8.86 -1.45
C HIS A 118 -5.83 -10.06 -1.62
N ALA A 119 -6.73 -10.00 -2.61
CA ALA A 119 -7.73 -11.03 -2.89
C ALA A 119 -7.15 -12.23 -3.67
N ALA A 120 -6.01 -12.04 -4.33
CA ALA A 120 -5.29 -13.06 -5.10
C ALA A 120 -3.78 -12.88 -4.91
N GLU A 121 -3.02 -13.93 -5.26
CA GLU A 121 -1.57 -13.84 -5.29
C GLU A 121 -1.12 -12.88 -6.40
N PRO A 122 -0.11 -12.01 -6.13
CA PRO A 122 0.43 -11.12 -7.15
C PRO A 122 1.16 -11.92 -8.23
N VAL A 123 1.04 -11.50 -9.48
CA VAL A 123 1.67 -12.15 -10.62
C VAL A 123 2.67 -11.21 -11.29
N GLY A 124 3.94 -11.62 -11.31
CA GLY A 124 5.03 -10.88 -11.93
C GLY A 124 5.73 -9.88 -11.01
N PRO A 125 6.96 -9.50 -11.37
CA PRO A 125 7.88 -8.83 -10.46
C PRO A 125 7.39 -7.46 -9.95
N ASP A 126 6.64 -6.71 -10.73
CA ASP A 126 6.10 -5.41 -10.32
C ASP A 126 5.01 -5.56 -9.26
N ALA A 127 4.09 -6.52 -9.45
CA ALA A 127 3.01 -6.80 -8.51
C ALA A 127 3.54 -7.47 -7.23
N GLU A 128 4.48 -8.39 -7.36
CA GLU A 128 5.16 -9.05 -6.23
C GLU A 128 5.85 -8.01 -5.34
N ALA A 129 6.63 -7.10 -5.95
CA ALA A 129 7.32 -6.05 -5.21
C ALA A 129 6.36 -5.08 -4.53
N LEU A 130 5.30 -4.65 -5.21
CA LEU A 130 4.30 -3.74 -4.66
C LEU A 130 3.60 -4.34 -3.44
N VAL A 131 3.09 -5.58 -3.57
CA VAL A 131 2.35 -6.26 -2.51
C VAL A 131 3.25 -6.57 -1.31
N ASP A 132 4.49 -7.00 -1.54
CA ASP A 132 5.45 -7.25 -0.47
C ASP A 132 5.76 -5.96 0.31
N VAL A 133 5.93 -4.83 -0.40
CA VAL A 133 6.16 -3.51 0.20
C VAL A 133 4.96 -3.10 1.05
N ASP A 134 3.75 -3.18 0.53
CA ASP A 134 2.52 -2.80 1.21
C ASP A 134 2.28 -3.67 2.47
N LEU A 135 2.48 -4.97 2.35
CA LEU A 135 2.37 -5.92 3.47
C LEU A 135 3.58 -5.92 4.43
N SER A 136 4.62 -5.11 4.19
CA SER A 136 5.85 -5.12 4.99
C SER A 136 5.63 -4.83 6.48
N ILE A 137 4.56 -4.12 6.82
CA ILE A 137 4.15 -3.85 8.21
C ILE A 137 3.92 -5.14 9.00
N LEU A 138 3.49 -6.21 8.38
CA LEU A 138 3.28 -7.50 9.04
C LEU A 138 4.57 -8.02 9.66
N GLY A 139 5.71 -7.81 8.97
CA GLY A 139 7.06 -8.19 9.40
C GLY A 139 7.82 -7.11 10.18
N ALA A 140 7.16 -6.02 10.57
CA ALA A 140 7.78 -4.97 11.38
C ALA A 140 8.14 -5.45 12.80
N ALA A 141 9.00 -4.70 13.49
CA ALA A 141 9.28 -4.95 14.90
C ALA A 141 7.98 -5.03 15.73
N PRO A 142 7.91 -5.89 16.75
CA PRO A 142 6.67 -6.14 17.51
C PRO A 142 5.96 -4.86 17.96
N ALA A 143 6.69 -3.89 18.49
CA ALA A 143 6.11 -2.64 18.97
C ALA A 143 5.45 -1.82 17.83
N ARG A 144 6.07 -1.77 16.65
CA ARG A 144 5.50 -1.08 15.47
C ARG A 144 4.26 -1.80 14.94
N PHE A 145 4.29 -3.14 14.94
CA PHE A 145 3.13 -3.94 14.56
C PHE A 145 1.96 -3.75 15.54
N ASP A 146 2.22 -3.67 16.85
CA ASP A 146 1.19 -3.41 17.87
C ASP A 146 0.58 -2.01 17.70
N GLU A 147 1.41 -1.02 17.36
CA GLU A 147 0.95 0.32 17.02
C GLU A 147 0.04 0.30 15.78
N TYR A 148 0.42 -0.42 14.72
CA TYR A 148 -0.39 -0.64 13.53
C TYR A 148 -1.76 -1.25 13.86
N GLU A 149 -1.82 -2.30 14.68
CA GLU A 149 -3.09 -2.90 15.11
C GLU A 149 -3.99 -1.87 15.81
N GLY A 150 -3.40 -1.06 16.68
CA GLY A 150 -4.12 0.04 17.33
C GLY A 150 -4.57 1.15 16.36
N GLN A 151 -3.76 1.45 15.34
CA GLN A 151 -4.09 2.42 14.29
C GLN A 151 -5.26 1.93 13.44
N VAL A 152 -5.22 0.68 12.99
CA VAL A 152 -6.33 0.05 12.23
C VAL A 152 -7.60 0.02 13.09
N ARG A 153 -7.51 -0.34 14.37
CA ARG A 153 -8.68 -0.30 15.27
C ARG A 153 -9.31 1.08 15.35
N ARG A 154 -8.52 2.14 15.37
CA ARG A 154 -9.03 3.53 15.38
C ARG A 154 -9.74 3.90 14.08
N GLU A 155 -9.20 3.49 12.91
CA GLU A 155 -9.86 3.71 11.62
C GLU A 155 -11.23 3.03 11.54
N TYR A 156 -11.37 1.88 12.16
CA TYR A 156 -12.64 1.15 12.27
C TYR A 156 -13.39 1.38 13.57
N SER A 157 -13.17 2.52 14.26
CA SER A 157 -13.80 2.83 15.55
C SER A 157 -15.32 2.83 15.51
N TRP A 158 -15.93 3.06 14.37
CA TRP A 158 -17.36 3.00 14.14
C TRP A 158 -17.92 1.57 14.11
N VAL A 159 -17.09 0.55 13.99
CA VAL A 159 -17.49 -0.87 14.02
C VAL A 159 -17.55 -1.34 15.48
N PRO A 160 -18.63 -1.97 15.94
CA PRO A 160 -18.72 -2.57 17.27
C PRO A 160 -17.55 -3.54 17.52
N GLU A 161 -17.07 -3.58 18.76
CA GLU A 161 -15.83 -4.29 19.14
C GLU A 161 -15.87 -5.79 18.80
N ASP A 162 -16.99 -6.45 19.11
CA ASP A 162 -17.20 -7.87 18.83
C ASP A 162 -17.17 -8.19 17.33
N ILE A 163 -17.77 -7.32 16.51
CA ILE A 163 -17.77 -7.45 15.04
C ILE A 163 -16.36 -7.18 14.49
N PHE A 164 -15.66 -6.15 15.00
CA PHE A 164 -14.30 -5.86 14.59
C PHE A 164 -13.38 -7.04 14.89
N ARG A 165 -13.39 -7.54 16.14
CA ARG A 165 -12.57 -8.70 16.56
C ARG A 165 -12.83 -9.91 15.66
N LYS A 166 -14.06 -10.24 15.40
CA LYS A 166 -14.43 -11.37 14.52
C LYS A 166 -13.88 -11.20 13.10
N ARG A 167 -14.02 -10.01 12.52
CA ARG A 167 -13.53 -9.72 11.15
C ARG A 167 -12.01 -9.71 11.11
N ARG A 168 -11.36 -9.07 12.12
CA ARG A 168 -9.90 -9.02 12.20
C ARG A 168 -9.31 -10.41 12.37
N THR A 169 -9.89 -11.24 13.22
CA THR A 169 -9.52 -12.66 13.37
C THR A 169 -9.51 -13.37 12.02
N GLY A 170 -10.58 -13.25 11.23
CA GLY A 170 -10.66 -13.90 9.93
C GLY A 170 -9.59 -13.40 8.94
N ILE A 171 -9.26 -12.11 8.95
CA ILE A 171 -8.20 -11.54 8.12
C ILE A 171 -6.83 -12.11 8.52
N LEU A 172 -6.51 -12.13 9.82
CA LEU A 172 -5.24 -12.65 10.32
C LEU A 172 -5.09 -14.16 10.05
N GLU A 173 -6.18 -14.93 10.19
CA GLU A 173 -6.20 -16.35 9.86
C GLU A 173 -5.97 -16.60 8.38
N GLN A 174 -6.55 -15.78 7.48
CA GLN A 174 -6.31 -15.86 6.04
C GLN A 174 -4.84 -15.60 5.68
N PHE A 175 -4.20 -14.60 6.32
CA PHE A 175 -2.77 -14.36 6.12
C PHE A 175 -1.92 -15.54 6.63
N LEU A 176 -2.20 -16.05 7.82
CA LEU A 176 -1.47 -17.19 8.40
C LEU A 176 -1.64 -18.48 7.59
N ALA A 177 -2.77 -18.65 6.90
CA ALA A 177 -3.03 -19.81 6.05
C ALA A 177 -2.29 -19.79 4.71
N ARG A 178 -1.69 -18.66 4.32
CA ARG A 178 -0.88 -18.59 3.09
C ARG A 178 0.41 -19.38 3.29
N ASP A 179 0.83 -20.15 2.28
CA ASP A 179 2.11 -20.86 2.29
C ASP A 179 3.28 -19.88 2.44
N MET A 180 3.19 -18.75 1.76
CA MET A 180 4.13 -17.62 1.85
C MET A 180 3.35 -16.31 2.00
N LEU A 181 3.81 -15.44 2.92
CA LEU A 181 3.25 -14.10 3.09
C LEU A 181 3.81 -13.12 2.07
N TYR A 182 5.08 -13.31 1.70
CA TYR A 182 5.80 -12.47 0.74
C TYR A 182 6.17 -13.26 -0.51
N SER A 183 6.07 -12.61 -1.66
CA SER A 183 6.34 -13.20 -2.96
C SER A 183 7.82 -13.18 -3.31
N THR A 184 8.57 -12.15 -2.89
CA THR A 184 9.99 -12.03 -3.19
C THR A 184 10.86 -12.81 -2.21
N ALA A 185 11.94 -13.42 -2.70
CA ALA A 185 12.86 -14.19 -1.85
C ALA A 185 13.47 -13.32 -0.73
N LEU A 186 13.80 -12.07 -1.04
CA LEU A 186 14.38 -11.14 -0.07
C LEU A 186 13.45 -10.88 1.12
N PHE A 187 12.16 -10.64 0.86
CA PHE A 187 11.21 -10.35 1.92
C PHE A 187 10.82 -11.60 2.69
N ARG A 188 10.72 -12.76 2.03
CA ARG A 188 10.56 -14.04 2.75
C ARG A 188 11.69 -14.28 3.75
N GLU A 189 12.93 -14.11 3.33
CA GLU A 189 14.08 -14.30 4.21
C GLU A 189 14.08 -13.32 5.39
N ARG A 190 13.81 -12.03 5.12
CA ARG A 190 13.97 -10.96 6.12
C ARG A 190 12.80 -10.77 7.05
N TYR A 191 11.57 -10.90 6.53
CA TYR A 191 10.38 -10.41 7.21
C TYR A 191 9.37 -11.50 7.54
N GLU A 192 9.33 -12.62 6.82
CA GLU A 192 8.30 -13.63 7.02
C GLU A 192 8.30 -14.28 8.42
N PRO A 193 9.44 -14.64 9.02
CA PRO A 193 9.43 -15.20 10.37
C PRO A 193 8.81 -14.24 11.39
N GLN A 194 9.17 -12.95 11.32
CA GLN A 194 8.62 -11.93 12.21
C GLN A 194 7.14 -11.66 11.91
N ALA A 195 6.73 -11.64 10.64
CA ALA A 195 5.34 -11.46 10.24
C ALA A 195 4.45 -12.57 10.80
N ARG A 196 4.84 -13.83 10.66
CA ARG A 196 4.10 -14.96 11.24
C ARG A 196 4.02 -14.90 12.77
N ALA A 197 5.09 -14.49 13.43
CA ALA A 197 5.10 -14.29 14.88
C ALA A 197 4.14 -13.17 15.32
N ASN A 198 4.13 -12.03 14.62
CA ASN A 198 3.24 -10.91 14.87
C ASN A 198 1.77 -11.30 14.67
N LEU A 199 1.45 -11.94 13.53
CA LEU A 199 0.10 -12.40 13.21
C LEU A 199 -0.43 -13.40 14.24
N ALA A 200 0.39 -14.38 14.66
CA ALA A 200 0.01 -15.38 15.65
C ALA A 200 -0.24 -14.73 17.03
N ARG A 201 0.59 -13.77 17.43
CA ARG A 201 0.44 -13.03 18.68
C ARG A 201 -0.83 -12.17 18.67
N SER A 202 -1.08 -11.43 17.60
CA SER A 202 -2.31 -10.63 17.47
C SER A 202 -3.57 -11.52 17.47
N LEU A 203 -3.53 -12.65 16.76
CA LEU A 203 -4.63 -13.61 16.76
C LEU A 203 -4.92 -14.17 18.17
N ALA A 204 -3.88 -14.44 18.95
CA ALA A 204 -4.03 -14.90 20.33
C ALA A 204 -4.67 -13.82 21.25
N ALA A 205 -4.36 -12.53 21.02
CA ALA A 205 -4.94 -11.42 21.77
C ALA A 205 -6.41 -11.12 21.41
N LEU A 206 -6.87 -11.54 20.23
CA LEU A 206 -8.26 -11.39 19.79
C LEU A 206 -9.20 -12.49 20.29
N LYS A 207 -8.67 -13.62 20.74
CA LYS A 207 -9.44 -14.72 21.34
C LYS A 207 -9.75 -14.46 22.79
#